data_4dc242cbe1fde61c704e40727b70be63
#
_entry.id   4dc242cbe1fde61c704e40727b70be63
#
_cell.length_a   1.000
_cell.length_b   1.000
_cell.length_c   1.000
_cell.angle_alpha   90.00
_cell.angle_beta   90.00
_cell.angle_gamma   90.00
#
_symmetry.space_group_name_H-M   'P 1'
#
loop_
_entity.id
_entity.type
_entity.pdbx_description
1 polymer ?
#
loop_
_entity_poly.entity_id
_entity_poly.type
_entity_poly.pdbx_seq_one_letter_code
_entity_poly.pdbx_strand_id
1 'polypeptide(L)'
;MSDRTIINSPEFAQAGTVLRGTLAVSEMKRLRDVLYDDAGTLEFCVQGECDARGRPRLRLAVNGVMHLRCQRCLESIAHAVDIATELRLASEAELGREIDPEEPGDIIPADVALDVGTLLEDEVLLSLPLAPHHAVGACDARPASGEGSKPGPFSALARLKKD
;
A
#
# COMPACT_ATOMS: atom_id res chain seq x y z
N MET A 1 -7.47 -9.54 -19.33
CA MET A 1 -6.00 -9.55 -19.52
C MET A 1 -5.57 -8.15 -19.18
N SER A 2 -4.94 -8.00 -18.02
CA SER A 2 -4.40 -6.69 -17.60
C SER A 2 -3.28 -6.30 -18.54
N ASP A 3 -3.46 -5.24 -19.32
CA ASP A 3 -2.37 -4.66 -20.07
C ASP A 3 -1.39 -4.06 -19.04
N ARG A 4 -0.27 -4.76 -18.82
CA ARG A 4 0.82 -4.22 -18.01
C ARG A 4 1.32 -2.94 -18.66
N THR A 5 1.07 -1.83 -18.03
CA THR A 5 1.59 -0.53 -18.50
C THR A 5 3.06 -0.42 -18.09
N ILE A 6 3.94 -0.68 -19.02
CA ILE A 6 5.41 -0.53 -18.86
C ILE A 6 5.84 0.83 -19.38
N ILE A 7 6.61 1.55 -18.60
CA ILE A 7 7.18 2.84 -18.99
C ILE A 7 8.71 2.84 -18.87
N ASN A 8 9.39 3.61 -19.73
CA ASN A 8 10.78 3.99 -19.50
C ASN A 8 10.79 5.17 -18.54
N SER A 9 11.03 4.92 -17.25
CA SER A 9 10.84 5.92 -16.21
C SER A 9 11.71 7.16 -16.36
N PRO A 10 13.01 7.09 -16.78
CA PRO A 10 13.82 8.27 -17.08
C PRO A 10 13.26 9.12 -18.21
N GLU A 11 12.91 8.50 -19.34
CA GLU A 11 12.35 9.21 -20.49
C GLU A 11 10.97 9.80 -20.16
N PHE A 12 10.14 9.05 -19.46
CA PHE A 12 8.82 9.49 -18.99
C PHE A 12 8.93 10.76 -18.13
N ALA A 13 9.90 10.79 -17.20
CA ALA A 13 10.15 11.93 -16.35
C ALA A 13 10.68 13.13 -17.12
N GLN A 14 11.67 12.93 -18.02
CA GLN A 14 12.27 13.99 -18.83
C GLN A 14 11.27 14.62 -19.82
N ALA A 15 10.37 13.81 -20.37
CA ALA A 15 9.33 14.27 -21.29
C ALA A 15 8.16 14.98 -20.57
N GLY A 16 8.10 14.95 -19.23
CA GLY A 16 6.98 15.52 -18.47
C GLY A 16 5.65 14.82 -18.78
N THR A 17 5.71 13.53 -19.11
CA THR A 17 4.52 12.76 -19.53
C THR A 17 3.58 12.51 -18.36
N VAL A 18 2.29 12.45 -18.65
CA VAL A 18 1.23 12.13 -17.67
C VAL A 18 0.49 10.89 -18.13
N LEU A 19 0.41 9.91 -17.23
CA LEU A 19 -0.39 8.70 -17.39
C LEU A 19 -1.53 8.70 -16.36
N ARG A 20 -2.75 8.49 -16.81
CA ARG A 20 -3.93 8.37 -15.95
C ARG A 20 -4.69 7.11 -16.30
N GLY A 21 -5.30 6.49 -15.30
CA GLY A 21 -6.08 5.29 -15.51
C GLY A 21 -6.77 4.83 -14.24
N THR A 22 -7.26 3.61 -14.31
CA THR A 22 -7.90 2.92 -13.20
C THR A 22 -7.23 1.57 -12.99
N LEU A 23 -7.14 1.14 -11.73
CA LEU A 23 -6.59 -0.15 -11.34
C LEU A 23 -7.63 -0.89 -10.51
N ALA A 24 -8.03 -2.06 -10.95
CA ALA A 24 -8.96 -2.89 -10.20
C ALA A 24 -8.29 -3.49 -8.96
N VAL A 25 -8.95 -3.47 -7.82
CA VAL A 25 -8.43 -4.06 -6.56
C VAL A 25 -8.11 -5.54 -6.75
N SER A 26 -8.89 -6.26 -7.57
CA SER A 26 -8.67 -7.67 -7.92
C SER A 26 -7.35 -7.97 -8.62
N GLU A 27 -6.72 -6.97 -9.23
CA GLU A 27 -5.41 -7.08 -9.90
C GLU A 27 -4.24 -6.95 -8.93
N MET A 28 -4.45 -6.38 -7.74
CA MET A 28 -3.47 -6.21 -6.67
C MET A 28 -3.27 -7.50 -5.88
N LYS A 29 -2.45 -8.40 -6.40
CA LYS A 29 -2.32 -9.77 -5.88
C LYS A 29 -1.68 -9.84 -4.49
N ARG A 30 -0.82 -8.90 -4.16
CA ARG A 30 -0.08 -8.84 -2.88
C ARG A 30 -0.96 -8.34 -1.72
N LEU A 31 -2.09 -7.69 -2.04
CA LEU A 31 -3.05 -7.19 -1.05
C LEU A 31 -4.06 -8.25 -0.58
N ARG A 32 -4.14 -9.41 -1.23
CA ARG A 32 -5.18 -10.43 -0.98
C ARG A 32 -5.35 -10.84 0.47
N ASP A 33 -4.25 -10.91 1.21
CA ASP A 33 -4.28 -11.35 2.61
C ASP A 33 -4.89 -10.31 3.56
N VAL A 34 -4.87 -9.03 3.18
CA VAL A 34 -5.40 -7.92 3.98
C VAL A 34 -6.77 -7.45 3.52
N LEU A 35 -7.17 -7.80 2.30
CA LEU A 35 -8.48 -7.48 1.75
C LEU A 35 -9.58 -8.35 2.37
N TYR A 36 -10.76 -7.77 2.54
CA TYR A 36 -12.00 -8.48 2.86
C TYR A 36 -12.60 -9.09 1.59
N ASP A 37 -12.66 -8.30 0.52
CA ASP A 37 -13.04 -8.70 -0.83
C ASP A 37 -12.15 -7.98 -1.85
N ASP A 38 -12.20 -8.38 -3.10
CA ASP A 38 -11.43 -7.81 -4.20
C ASP A 38 -12.23 -6.81 -5.04
N ALA A 39 -13.37 -6.36 -4.53
CA ALA A 39 -14.21 -5.37 -5.18
C ALA A 39 -13.60 -3.96 -5.08
N GLY A 40 -13.87 -3.16 -6.10
CA GLY A 40 -13.44 -1.77 -6.15
C GLY A 40 -12.43 -1.48 -7.26
N THR A 41 -12.28 -0.19 -7.50
CA THR A 41 -11.35 0.35 -8.50
C THR A 41 -10.70 1.60 -7.91
N LEU A 42 -9.41 1.73 -8.07
CA LEU A 42 -8.65 2.91 -7.70
C LEU A 42 -8.33 3.71 -8.96
N GLU A 43 -8.52 5.03 -8.89
CA GLU A 43 -8.05 5.95 -9.91
C GLU A 43 -6.60 6.34 -9.63
N PHE A 44 -5.79 6.43 -10.66
CA PHE A 44 -4.40 6.84 -10.51
C PHE A 44 -3.97 7.89 -11.53
N CYS A 45 -2.98 8.67 -11.14
CA CYS A 45 -2.25 9.59 -11.99
C CYS A 45 -0.75 9.45 -11.69
N VAL A 46 0.03 9.16 -12.73
CA VAL A 46 1.50 9.17 -12.67
C VAL A 46 1.98 10.31 -13.57
N GLN A 47 2.74 11.23 -13.02
CA GLN A 47 3.31 12.36 -13.75
C GLN A 47 4.83 12.32 -13.65
N GLY A 48 5.49 12.36 -14.80
CA GLY A 48 6.93 12.55 -14.90
C GLY A 48 7.29 14.03 -14.78
N GLU A 49 8.35 14.33 -14.07
CA GLU A 49 8.91 15.68 -14.00
C GLU A 49 10.40 15.65 -13.66
N CYS A 50 11.08 16.78 -13.85
CA CYS A 50 12.44 16.98 -13.36
C CYS A 50 12.44 18.08 -12.30
N ASP A 51 13.24 17.90 -11.25
CA ASP A 51 13.42 18.92 -10.24
C ASP A 51 14.26 20.11 -10.76
N ALA A 52 14.44 21.14 -9.93
CA ALA A 52 15.22 22.32 -10.28
C ALA A 52 16.71 22.02 -10.61
N ARG A 53 17.21 20.85 -10.23
CA ARG A 53 18.56 20.35 -10.52
C ARG A 53 18.60 19.45 -11.73
N GLY A 54 17.45 19.25 -12.43
CA GLY A 54 17.32 18.37 -13.59
C GLY A 54 17.23 16.87 -13.24
N ARG A 55 17.03 16.51 -11.98
CA ARG A 55 16.93 15.12 -11.55
C ARG A 55 15.51 14.60 -11.83
N PRO A 56 15.38 13.43 -12.49
CA PRO A 56 14.07 12.89 -12.84
C PRO A 56 13.33 12.38 -11.60
N ARG A 57 12.02 12.61 -11.58
CA ARG A 57 11.10 12.12 -10.54
C ARG A 57 9.76 11.74 -11.11
N LEU A 58 9.03 10.91 -10.38
CA LEU A 58 7.64 10.57 -10.64
C LEU A 58 6.78 11.11 -9.49
N ARG A 59 5.71 11.80 -9.84
CA ARG A 59 4.66 12.16 -8.88
C ARG A 59 3.49 11.23 -9.08
N LEU A 60 3.09 10.55 -8.01
CA LEU A 60 1.98 9.60 -8.01
C LEU A 60 0.82 10.13 -7.19
N ALA A 61 -0.39 9.92 -7.70
CA ALA A 61 -1.62 10.09 -6.93
C ALA A 61 -2.49 8.86 -7.15
N VAL A 62 -3.03 8.29 -6.06
CA VAL A 62 -3.96 7.16 -6.10
C VAL A 62 -5.13 7.45 -5.18
N ASN A 63 -6.36 7.33 -5.71
CA ASN A 63 -7.58 7.64 -4.98
C ASN A 63 -8.63 6.55 -5.19
N GLY A 64 -9.41 6.26 -4.15
CA GLY A 64 -10.52 5.34 -4.23
C GLY A 64 -10.90 4.74 -2.89
N VAL A 65 -11.64 3.64 -2.95
CA VAL A 65 -12.07 2.90 -1.75
C VAL A 65 -11.83 1.41 -1.98
N MET A 66 -11.29 0.75 -0.98
CA MET A 66 -11.15 -0.71 -0.91
C MET A 66 -11.70 -1.23 0.41
N HIS A 67 -11.94 -2.52 0.47
CA HIS A 67 -12.45 -3.18 1.67
C HIS A 67 -11.35 -4.00 2.33
N LEU A 68 -10.93 -3.56 3.51
CA LEU A 68 -9.94 -4.27 4.33
C LEU A 68 -10.65 -5.21 5.31
N ARG A 69 -9.92 -6.25 5.75
CA ARG A 69 -10.40 -7.15 6.79
C ARG A 69 -10.04 -6.61 8.17
N CYS A 70 -11.03 -6.37 9.01
CA CYS A 70 -10.79 -6.01 10.41
C CYS A 70 -10.00 -7.11 11.13
N GLN A 71 -8.88 -6.75 11.73
CA GLN A 71 -8.04 -7.72 12.47
C GLN A 71 -8.63 -8.16 13.81
N ARG A 72 -9.77 -7.62 14.20
CA ARG A 72 -10.44 -7.92 15.47
C ARG A 72 -11.72 -8.73 15.33
N CYS A 73 -12.60 -8.39 14.37
CA CYS A 73 -13.86 -9.10 14.15
C CYS A 73 -13.92 -9.83 12.80
N LEU A 74 -12.90 -9.65 11.94
CA LEU A 74 -12.77 -10.22 10.61
C LEU A 74 -13.80 -9.71 9.57
N GLU A 75 -14.62 -8.74 9.95
CA GLU A 75 -15.61 -8.12 9.08
C GLU A 75 -14.98 -7.01 8.20
N SER A 76 -15.74 -6.56 7.21
CA SER A 76 -15.33 -5.57 6.24
C SER A 76 -15.17 -4.17 6.84
N ILE A 77 -14.09 -3.48 6.45
CA ILE A 77 -13.86 -2.06 6.72
C ILE A 77 -13.70 -1.34 5.39
N ALA A 78 -14.56 -0.36 5.10
CA ALA A 78 -14.31 0.55 3.99
C ALA A 78 -13.10 1.43 4.31
N HIS A 79 -12.07 1.33 3.49
CA HIS A 79 -10.82 2.09 3.61
C HIS A 79 -10.66 3.03 2.42
N ALA A 80 -10.63 4.32 2.71
CA ALA A 80 -10.34 5.34 1.70
C ALA A 80 -8.84 5.34 1.41
N VAL A 81 -8.49 5.21 0.14
CA VAL A 81 -7.13 5.38 -0.37
C VAL A 81 -7.02 6.80 -0.89
N ASP A 82 -6.06 7.56 -0.37
CA ASP A 82 -5.72 8.92 -0.81
C ASP A 82 -4.21 9.09 -0.67
N ILE A 83 -3.50 8.79 -1.75
CA ILE A 83 -2.04 8.77 -1.81
C ILE A 83 -1.57 9.88 -2.72
N ALA A 84 -0.59 10.65 -2.25
CA ALA A 84 0.15 11.62 -3.05
C ALA A 84 1.63 11.49 -2.67
N THR A 85 2.42 10.88 -3.54
CA THR A 85 3.84 10.56 -3.29
C THR A 85 4.72 11.12 -4.41
N GLU A 86 5.93 11.52 -4.06
CA GLU A 86 6.99 11.87 -5.02
C GLU A 86 8.13 10.87 -4.89
N LEU A 87 8.48 10.24 -6.00
CA LEU A 87 9.56 9.26 -6.09
C LEU A 87 10.69 9.81 -6.95
N ARG A 88 11.88 9.95 -6.38
CA ARG A 88 13.08 10.32 -7.14
C ARG A 88 13.63 9.09 -7.86
N LEU A 89 13.92 9.25 -9.14
CA LEU A 89 14.56 8.21 -9.94
C LEU A 89 16.08 8.34 -9.81
N ALA A 90 16.75 7.31 -9.35
CA ALA A 90 18.19 7.29 -9.19
C ALA A 90 18.83 6.21 -10.06
N SER A 91 19.97 6.53 -10.65
CA SER A 91 20.80 5.54 -11.33
C SER A 91 21.43 4.57 -10.32
N GLU A 92 21.89 3.40 -10.78
CA GLU A 92 22.60 2.44 -9.92
C GLU A 92 23.82 3.07 -9.20
N ALA A 93 24.52 3.97 -9.88
CA ALA A 93 25.66 4.67 -9.29
C ALA A 93 25.26 5.65 -8.17
N GLU A 94 24.06 6.19 -8.21
CA GLU A 94 23.51 7.07 -7.16
C GLU A 94 22.95 6.27 -5.99
N LEU A 95 22.31 5.12 -6.25
CA LEU A 95 21.80 4.22 -5.20
C LEU A 95 22.92 3.64 -4.31
N GLY A 96 24.15 3.51 -4.84
CA GLY A 96 25.33 3.06 -4.10
C GLY A 96 25.98 4.15 -3.23
N ARG A 97 25.50 5.39 -3.26
CA ARG A 97 26.02 6.50 -2.44
C ARG A 97 25.16 6.67 -1.19
N GLU A 98 25.75 7.28 -0.16
CA GLU A 98 24.99 7.71 1.01
C GLU A 98 23.89 8.65 0.58
N ILE A 99 22.63 8.28 0.89
CA ILE A 99 21.46 9.12 0.64
C ILE A 99 21.52 10.28 1.63
N ASP A 100 21.44 11.51 1.12
CA ASP A 100 21.38 12.69 1.97
C ASP A 100 20.09 12.65 2.81
N PRO A 101 20.19 12.54 4.15
CA PRO A 101 19.01 12.47 5.02
C PRO A 101 18.18 13.77 5.00
N GLU A 102 18.71 14.87 4.48
CA GLU A 102 17.99 16.14 4.33
C GLU A 102 17.20 16.22 3.00
N GLU A 103 17.39 15.30 2.07
CA GLU A 103 16.61 15.26 0.83
C GLU A 103 15.25 14.59 1.07
N PRO A 104 14.14 15.31 0.91
CA PRO A 104 12.82 14.76 1.07
C PRO A 104 12.46 13.83 -0.09
N GLY A 105 11.76 12.75 0.21
CA GLY A 105 11.16 11.83 -0.77
C GLY A 105 11.87 10.49 -0.86
N ASP A 106 11.09 9.52 -1.29
CA ASP A 106 11.56 8.17 -1.53
C ASP A 106 12.35 8.08 -2.82
N ILE A 107 13.31 7.16 -2.85
CA ILE A 107 14.20 6.97 -4.00
C ILE A 107 13.98 5.57 -4.55
N ILE A 108 13.71 5.50 -5.86
CA ILE A 108 13.59 4.23 -6.56
C ILE A 108 14.60 4.15 -7.71
N PRO A 109 14.99 2.95 -8.13
CA PRO A 109 15.84 2.77 -9.32
C PRO A 109 15.17 3.36 -10.56
N ALA A 110 15.96 4.06 -11.36
CA ALA A 110 15.57 4.42 -12.72
C ALA A 110 15.52 3.16 -13.58
N ASP A 111 14.36 2.81 -14.10
CA ASP A 111 14.14 1.59 -14.88
C ASP A 111 13.55 1.92 -16.25
N VAL A 112 14.12 1.30 -17.30
CA VAL A 112 13.65 1.43 -18.68
C VAL A 112 12.38 0.59 -18.95
N ALA A 113 12.01 -0.31 -18.03
CA ALA A 113 10.86 -1.19 -18.10
C ALA A 113 10.05 -1.21 -16.82
N LEU A 114 9.83 -0.04 -16.21
CA LEU A 114 9.08 0.10 -14.97
C LEU A 114 7.61 -0.31 -15.16
N ASP A 115 7.17 -1.31 -14.41
CA ASP A 115 5.76 -1.74 -14.36
C ASP A 115 4.97 -0.81 -13.43
N VAL A 116 4.12 0.02 -14.02
CA VAL A 116 3.31 1.00 -13.28
C VAL A 116 2.33 0.32 -12.34
N GLY A 117 1.75 -0.81 -12.73
CA GLY A 117 0.82 -1.56 -11.87
C GLY A 117 1.51 -2.05 -10.59
N THR A 118 2.71 -2.59 -10.70
CA THR A 118 3.51 -3.03 -9.55
C THR A 118 3.90 -1.84 -8.66
N LEU A 119 4.30 -0.71 -9.24
CA LEU A 119 4.62 0.50 -8.49
C LEU A 119 3.42 1.02 -7.70
N LEU A 120 2.25 1.08 -8.32
CA LEU A 120 1.01 1.52 -7.65
C LEU A 120 0.60 0.56 -6.53
N GLU A 121 0.76 -0.75 -6.73
CA GLU A 121 0.50 -1.75 -5.69
C GLU A 121 1.44 -1.58 -4.50
N ASP A 122 2.72 -1.25 -4.72
CA ASP A 122 3.69 -0.96 -3.66
C ASP A 122 3.27 0.27 -2.84
N GLU A 123 2.89 1.37 -3.50
CA GLU A 123 2.45 2.58 -2.82
C GLU A 123 1.17 2.37 -2.00
N VAL A 124 0.21 1.60 -2.54
CA VAL A 124 -1.00 1.24 -1.81
C VAL A 124 -0.65 0.40 -0.58
N LEU A 125 0.20 -0.63 -0.72
CA LEU A 125 0.66 -1.46 0.39
C LEU A 125 1.30 -0.63 1.52
N LEU A 126 2.16 0.31 1.17
CA LEU A 126 2.85 1.19 2.13
C LEU A 126 1.90 2.13 2.85
N SER A 127 0.78 2.49 2.23
CA SER A 127 -0.23 3.38 2.83
C SER A 127 -1.18 2.68 3.81
N LEU A 128 -1.26 1.34 3.76
CA LEU A 128 -2.21 0.60 4.57
C LEU A 128 -1.82 0.59 6.06
N PRO A 129 -2.81 0.66 6.97
CA PRO A 129 -2.55 0.48 8.38
C PRO A 129 -2.07 -0.95 8.65
N LEU A 130 -1.06 -1.11 9.53
CA LEU A 130 -0.51 -2.42 9.91
C LEU A 130 -1.57 -3.38 10.47
N ALA A 131 -2.58 -2.87 11.17
CA ALA A 131 -3.66 -3.65 11.73
C ALA A 131 -4.99 -2.88 11.58
N PRO A 132 -5.64 -2.96 10.42
CA PRO A 132 -6.92 -2.31 10.20
C PRO A 132 -7.97 -2.82 11.19
N HIS A 133 -8.70 -1.93 11.84
CA HIS A 133 -9.76 -2.26 12.78
C HIS A 133 -10.85 -1.19 12.77
N HIS A 134 -12.08 -1.58 13.10
CA HIS A 134 -13.16 -0.63 13.26
C HIS A 134 -12.89 0.32 14.43
N ALA A 135 -13.51 1.49 14.41
CA ALA A 135 -13.47 2.43 15.52
C ALA A 135 -13.89 1.74 16.84
N VAL A 136 -13.44 2.30 17.95
CA VAL A 136 -13.76 1.76 19.28
C VAL A 136 -15.28 1.70 19.46
N GLY A 137 -15.80 0.53 19.82
CA GLY A 137 -17.24 0.28 20.01
C GLY A 137 -18.02 -0.11 18.75
N ALA A 138 -17.41 0.00 17.54
CA ALA A 138 -18.07 -0.36 16.28
C ALA A 138 -17.79 -1.81 15.84
N CYS A 139 -17.02 -2.55 16.62
CA CYS A 139 -16.65 -3.92 16.32
C CYS A 139 -17.46 -4.87 17.16
N ASP A 140 -18.39 -5.60 16.57
CA ASP A 140 -19.20 -6.65 17.23
C ASP A 140 -18.38 -7.93 17.49
N ALA A 141 -17.10 -7.79 17.80
CA ALA A 141 -16.32 -8.90 18.30
C ALA A 141 -16.92 -9.33 19.65
N ARG A 142 -17.95 -10.18 19.62
CA ARG A 142 -18.31 -10.96 20.79
C ARG A 142 -17.03 -11.69 21.21
N PRO A 143 -16.53 -11.46 22.44
CA PRO A 143 -15.60 -12.43 22.99
C PRO A 143 -16.29 -13.77 22.83
N ALA A 144 -15.60 -14.78 22.31
CA ALA A 144 -16.13 -16.12 22.35
C ALA A 144 -16.41 -16.43 23.81
N SER A 145 -17.62 -16.11 24.27
CA SER A 145 -18.16 -16.49 25.57
C SER A 145 -18.32 -18.00 25.46
N GLY A 146 -17.26 -18.69 25.82
CA GLY A 146 -17.27 -20.14 25.99
C GLY A 146 -18.15 -20.56 27.13
N GLU A 147 -19.44 -20.49 26.89
CA GLU A 147 -20.36 -21.35 27.66
C GLU A 147 -20.11 -22.77 27.14
N GLY A 148 -19.35 -23.53 27.90
CA GLY A 148 -19.14 -24.96 27.69
C GLY A 148 -17.83 -25.37 27.04
N SER A 149 -16.81 -24.50 26.91
CA SER A 149 -15.53 -24.94 26.43
C SER A 149 -14.81 -25.82 27.48
N LYS A 150 -14.48 -27.04 27.07
CA LYS A 150 -13.53 -27.87 27.82
C LYS A 150 -12.27 -27.05 28.12
N PRO A 151 -11.69 -27.19 29.35
CA PRO A 151 -10.49 -26.44 29.67
C PRO A 151 -9.39 -26.66 28.63
N GLY A 152 -8.98 -25.59 27.97
CA GLY A 152 -7.93 -25.62 26.96
C GLY A 152 -6.56 -25.92 27.59
N PRO A 153 -5.55 -26.28 26.80
CA PRO A 153 -4.20 -26.63 27.29
C PRO A 153 -3.57 -25.51 28.12
N PHE A 154 -4.02 -24.27 27.96
CA PHE A 154 -3.53 -23.11 28.72
C PHE A 154 -4.34 -22.78 29.98
N SER A 155 -5.39 -23.55 30.33
CA SER A 155 -6.19 -23.33 31.53
C SER A 155 -5.38 -23.35 32.83
N ALA A 156 -4.26 -24.08 32.83
CA ALA A 156 -3.31 -24.11 33.95
C ALA A 156 -2.70 -22.74 34.28
N LEU A 157 -2.61 -21.84 33.30
CA LEU A 157 -2.04 -20.47 33.45
C LEU A 157 -2.97 -19.55 34.28
N ALA A 158 -4.23 -19.89 34.41
CA ALA A 158 -5.17 -19.13 35.28
C ALA A 158 -4.70 -19.06 36.73
N ARG A 159 -3.90 -20.04 37.20
CA ARG A 159 -3.33 -20.08 38.54
C ARG A 159 -2.14 -19.12 38.74
N LEU A 160 -1.58 -18.57 37.65
CA LEU A 160 -0.47 -17.61 37.70
C LEU A 160 -0.93 -16.15 37.75
N LYS A 161 -2.24 -15.91 37.57
CA LYS A 161 -2.83 -14.58 37.74
C LYS A 161 -2.91 -14.28 39.22
N LYS A 162 -1.83 -13.69 39.79
CA LYS A 162 -1.87 -13.08 41.12
C LYS A 162 -2.60 -11.74 40.99
N ASP A 163 -3.54 -11.51 41.94
CA ASP A 163 -4.20 -10.23 42.18
C ASP A 163 -3.20 -9.12 42.43
#